data_38320308a8a1b343a5279707a12251d1
#
_entry.id   38320308a8a1b343a5279707a12251d1
#
_cell.length_a   1.000
_cell.length_b   1.000
_cell.length_c   1.000
_cell.angle_alpha   90.00
_cell.angle_beta   90.00
_cell.angle_gamma   90.00
#
_symmetry.space_group_name_H-M   'P 1'
#
loop_
_entity.id
_entity.type
_entity.pdbx_description
1 polymer ?
#
loop_
_entity_poly.entity_id
_entity_poly.type
_entity_poly.pdbx_seq_one_letter_code
_entity_poly.pdbx_strand_id
1 'polypeptide(L)'
;KVSEFLLFSSDADYTLRNKQTMLLLNMALNNRYLKSIREEKGGTYGVQVSYTLSYRPEKQALLQIQFDTNEEMADELVPIVFDEIEKIATEGPEAKDINDSREYLVKQFTNTLENNGTWFGLIDDYNRHKQNLLADYEKTLNSITYDEIRDLAKKLLDSGNVIQVTMRPEAQPETDE
;
A
#
# COMPACT_ATOMS: atom_id res chain seq x y z
N LYS A 1 -13.31 -1.12 -20.68
CA LYS A 1 -12.37 -0.88 -19.58
C LYS A 1 -12.92 -1.57 -18.33
N VAL A 2 -12.09 -2.36 -17.66
CA VAL A 2 -12.36 -2.98 -16.37
C VAL A 2 -11.55 -2.24 -15.31
N SER A 3 -12.17 -1.93 -14.17
CA SER A 3 -11.48 -1.37 -13.02
C SER A 3 -11.50 -2.36 -11.87
N GLU A 4 -10.33 -2.67 -11.35
CA GLU A 4 -10.13 -3.56 -10.20
C GLU A 4 -9.77 -2.76 -8.97
N PHE A 5 -10.39 -3.12 -7.86
CA PHE A 5 -10.17 -2.55 -6.54
C PHE A 5 -10.08 -3.66 -5.51
N LEU A 6 -8.95 -3.74 -4.82
CA LEU A 6 -8.73 -4.71 -3.75
C LEU A 6 -8.41 -3.95 -2.45
N LEU A 7 -9.06 -4.33 -1.36
CA LEU A 7 -8.84 -3.77 -0.03
C LEU A 7 -8.52 -4.90 0.94
N PHE A 8 -7.35 -4.85 1.53
CA PHE A 8 -6.92 -5.73 2.61
C PHE A 8 -6.97 -4.96 3.92
N SER A 9 -7.46 -5.58 4.98
CA SER A 9 -7.51 -4.96 6.30
C SER A 9 -7.06 -5.89 7.42
N SER A 10 -6.43 -5.34 8.43
CA SER A 10 -6.08 -6.05 9.66
C SER A 10 -6.03 -5.09 10.84
N ASP A 11 -6.17 -5.60 12.06
CA ASP A 11 -5.98 -4.80 13.26
C ASP A 11 -4.55 -4.25 13.32
N ALA A 12 -4.42 -2.99 13.69
CA ALA A 12 -3.11 -2.36 13.89
C ALA A 12 -3.21 -1.15 14.81
N ASP A 13 -2.29 -1.04 15.77
CA ASP A 13 -2.21 0.16 16.60
C ASP A 13 -1.75 1.38 15.80
N TYR A 14 -2.35 2.54 16.10
CA TYR A 14 -1.98 3.82 15.49
C TYR A 14 -0.69 4.35 16.12
N THR A 15 0.44 3.97 15.52
CA THR A 15 1.79 4.35 15.95
C THR A 15 2.63 4.84 14.77
N LEU A 16 3.66 5.67 15.05
CA LEU A 16 4.63 6.06 14.03
C LEU A 16 5.26 4.83 13.37
N ARG A 17 5.64 3.82 14.17
CA ARG A 17 6.26 2.59 13.66
C ARG A 17 5.36 1.86 12.67
N ASN A 18 4.11 1.60 13.03
CA ASN A 18 3.16 0.93 12.14
C ASN A 18 2.87 1.76 10.89
N LYS A 19 2.78 3.09 11.00
CA LYS A 19 2.61 3.99 9.86
C LYS A 19 3.78 3.90 8.89
N GLN A 20 5.00 3.88 9.39
CA GLN A 20 6.20 3.75 8.56
C GLN A 20 6.38 2.33 7.99
N THR A 21 6.00 1.29 8.74
CA THR A 21 6.02 -0.09 8.22
C THR A 21 5.02 -0.25 7.06
N MET A 22 3.80 0.31 7.19
CA MET A 22 2.82 0.36 6.10
C MET A 22 3.35 1.14 4.88
N LEU A 23 4.03 2.26 5.12
CA LEU A 23 4.63 3.05 4.04
C LEU A 23 5.71 2.28 3.29
N LEU A 24 6.60 1.57 4.00
CA LEU A 24 7.63 0.75 3.37
C LEU A 24 7.03 -0.44 2.59
N LEU A 25 6.01 -1.11 3.14
CA LEU A 25 5.28 -2.16 2.43
C LEU A 25 4.62 -1.61 1.17
N ASN A 26 3.96 -0.46 1.26
CA ASN A 26 3.34 0.22 0.12
C ASN A 26 4.36 0.51 -0.99
N MET A 27 5.53 1.04 -0.66
CA MET A 27 6.58 1.33 -1.63
C MET A 27 7.15 0.04 -2.27
N ALA A 28 7.37 -1.01 -1.48
CA ALA A 28 7.82 -2.29 -1.99
C ALA A 28 6.82 -2.90 -2.98
N LEU A 29 5.51 -2.86 -2.66
CA LEU A 29 4.46 -3.35 -3.54
C LEU A 29 4.33 -2.51 -4.82
N ASN A 30 4.42 -1.18 -4.74
CA ASN A 30 4.42 -0.34 -5.94
C ASN A 30 5.55 -0.72 -6.90
N ASN A 31 6.77 -0.96 -6.39
CA ASN A 31 7.91 -1.38 -7.21
C ASN A 31 7.67 -2.76 -7.85
N ARG A 32 7.11 -3.71 -7.11
CA ARG A 32 6.80 -5.05 -7.61
C ARG A 32 5.73 -5.03 -8.69
N TYR A 33 4.61 -4.32 -8.47
CA TYR A 33 3.53 -4.23 -9.46
C TYR A 33 3.94 -3.46 -10.72
N LEU A 34 4.85 -2.49 -10.59
CA LEU A 34 5.40 -1.82 -11.75
C LEU A 34 6.10 -2.84 -12.67
N LYS A 35 6.87 -3.76 -12.11
CA LYS A 35 7.57 -4.81 -12.86
C LYS A 35 6.59 -5.88 -13.36
N SER A 36 5.88 -6.55 -12.46
CA SER A 36 5.09 -7.75 -12.76
C SER A 36 3.83 -7.48 -13.58
N ILE A 37 3.14 -6.36 -13.32
CA ILE A 37 1.86 -6.06 -13.98
C ILE A 37 2.06 -5.13 -15.19
N ARG A 38 2.81 -4.03 -15.02
CA ARG A 38 2.97 -3.05 -16.08
C ARG A 38 4.02 -3.46 -17.13
N GLU A 39 5.22 -3.84 -16.69
CA GLU A 39 6.35 -4.10 -17.61
C GLU A 39 6.26 -5.49 -18.24
N GLU A 40 5.97 -6.53 -17.46
CA GLU A 40 5.95 -7.90 -17.95
C GLU A 40 4.65 -8.26 -18.68
N LYS A 41 3.51 -7.82 -18.17
CA LYS A 41 2.20 -8.14 -18.74
C LYS A 41 1.67 -7.07 -19.69
N GLY A 42 2.03 -5.80 -19.49
CA GLY A 42 1.55 -4.69 -20.34
C GLY A 42 0.03 -4.47 -20.26
N GLY A 43 -0.64 -5.07 -19.26
CA GLY A 43 -2.09 -5.08 -19.15
C GLY A 43 -2.72 -3.85 -18.52
N THR A 44 -1.91 -2.92 -18.04
CA THR A 44 -2.37 -1.68 -17.40
C THR A 44 -1.39 -0.53 -17.62
N TYR A 45 -1.88 0.71 -17.52
CA TYR A 45 -1.04 1.91 -17.49
C TYR A 45 -0.31 2.08 -16.15
N GLY A 46 -0.81 1.47 -15.07
CA GLY A 46 -0.20 1.48 -13.76
C GLY A 46 -1.10 0.88 -12.70
N VAL A 47 -0.48 0.42 -11.63
CA VAL A 47 -1.15 -0.05 -10.42
C VAL A 47 -0.92 0.98 -9.32
N GLN A 48 -1.99 1.43 -8.70
CA GLN A 48 -1.92 2.34 -7.57
C GLN A 48 -2.03 1.55 -6.28
N VAL A 49 -1.03 1.64 -5.43
CA VAL A 49 -1.06 1.12 -4.06
C VAL A 49 -1.16 2.29 -3.10
N SER A 50 -2.11 2.23 -2.20
CA SER A 50 -2.26 3.20 -1.12
C SER A 50 -2.51 2.49 0.21
N TYR A 51 -2.27 3.19 1.31
CA TYR A 51 -2.48 2.65 2.64
C TYR A 51 -3.12 3.68 3.57
N THR A 52 -3.83 3.18 4.55
CA THR A 52 -4.37 4.00 5.64
C THR A 52 -4.14 3.27 6.96
N LEU A 53 -3.64 3.99 7.95
CA LEU A 53 -3.64 3.54 9.33
C LEU A 53 -4.69 4.35 10.06
N SER A 54 -5.79 3.72 10.48
CA SER A 54 -6.90 4.38 11.16
C SER A 54 -6.79 4.25 12.68
N TYR A 55 -7.32 5.26 13.37
CA TYR A 55 -7.45 5.26 14.83
C TYR A 55 -8.91 5.06 15.26
N ARG A 56 -9.86 5.53 14.46
CA ARG A 56 -11.29 5.45 14.69
C ARG A 56 -12.03 5.15 13.37
N PRO A 57 -13.17 4.45 13.40
CA PRO A 57 -13.83 3.87 14.59
C PRO A 57 -13.05 2.72 15.20
N GLU A 58 -12.21 2.05 14.45
CA GLU A 58 -11.35 0.93 14.85
C GLU A 58 -9.90 1.20 14.45
N LYS A 59 -8.98 0.62 15.21
CA LYS A 59 -7.56 0.69 14.92
C LYS A 59 -7.19 -0.36 13.88
N GLN A 60 -7.03 0.08 12.64
CA GLN A 60 -6.82 -0.81 11.50
C GLN A 60 -5.72 -0.31 10.57
N ALA A 61 -5.00 -1.26 9.98
CA ALA A 61 -4.20 -1.06 8.78
C ALA A 61 -5.05 -1.47 7.57
N LEU A 62 -5.13 -0.57 6.59
CA LEU A 62 -5.83 -0.78 5.32
C LEU A 62 -4.81 -0.65 4.20
N LEU A 63 -4.72 -1.65 3.33
CA LEU A 63 -3.93 -1.64 2.10
C LEU A 63 -4.89 -1.73 0.92
N GLN A 64 -4.83 -0.74 0.05
CA GLN A 64 -5.69 -0.64 -1.12
C GLN A 64 -4.86 -0.73 -2.39
N ILE A 65 -5.30 -1.55 -3.31
CA ILE A 65 -4.68 -1.74 -4.62
C ILE A 65 -5.74 -1.51 -5.67
N GLN A 66 -5.43 -0.63 -6.62
CA GLN A 66 -6.35 -0.27 -7.69
C GLN A 66 -5.63 -0.20 -9.03
N PHE A 67 -6.25 -0.74 -10.07
CA PHE A 67 -5.77 -0.62 -11.44
C PHE A 67 -6.91 -0.73 -12.45
N ASP A 68 -6.64 -0.21 -13.63
CA ASP A 68 -7.54 -0.32 -14.77
C ASP A 68 -6.90 -1.22 -15.84
N THR A 69 -7.72 -2.06 -16.48
CA THR A 69 -7.27 -3.00 -17.51
C THR A 69 -8.37 -3.23 -18.56
N ASN A 70 -8.12 -4.12 -19.50
CA ASN A 70 -9.14 -4.62 -20.44
C ASN A 70 -9.79 -5.91 -19.89
N GLU A 71 -10.83 -6.39 -20.56
CA GLU A 71 -11.58 -7.56 -20.11
C GLU A 71 -10.77 -8.86 -20.18
N GLU A 72 -9.87 -8.98 -21.16
CA GLU A 72 -9.06 -10.18 -21.37
C GLU A 72 -8.01 -10.34 -20.25
N MET A 73 -7.47 -9.22 -19.75
CA MET A 73 -6.39 -9.22 -18.77
C MET A 73 -6.88 -9.20 -17.31
N ALA A 74 -8.15 -8.81 -17.06
CA ALA A 74 -8.65 -8.64 -15.69
C ALA A 74 -8.49 -9.91 -14.84
N ASP A 75 -8.86 -11.06 -15.41
CA ASP A 75 -8.81 -12.34 -14.71
C ASP A 75 -7.37 -12.87 -14.52
N GLU A 76 -6.40 -12.38 -15.33
CA GLU A 76 -4.98 -12.72 -15.19
C GLU A 76 -4.24 -11.85 -14.18
N LEU A 77 -4.60 -10.56 -14.07
CA LEU A 77 -3.84 -9.59 -13.27
C LEU A 77 -4.17 -9.66 -11.78
N VAL A 78 -5.40 -9.99 -11.41
CA VAL A 78 -5.80 -10.12 -10.00
C VAL A 78 -4.98 -11.18 -9.25
N PRO A 79 -4.77 -12.40 -9.76
CA PRO A 79 -3.88 -13.36 -9.10
C PRO A 79 -2.46 -12.82 -8.86
N ILE A 80 -1.90 -12.05 -9.79
CA ILE A 80 -0.56 -11.45 -9.64
C ILE A 80 -0.52 -10.49 -8.45
N VAL A 81 -1.63 -9.76 -8.19
CA VAL A 81 -1.71 -8.90 -7.01
C VAL A 81 -1.52 -9.70 -5.73
N PHE A 82 -2.21 -10.82 -5.59
CA PHE A 82 -2.07 -11.70 -4.42
C PHE A 82 -0.69 -12.34 -4.35
N ASP A 83 -0.16 -12.84 -5.46
CA ASP A 83 1.16 -13.49 -5.53
C ASP A 83 2.28 -12.56 -5.06
N GLU A 84 2.25 -11.28 -5.44
CA GLU A 84 3.29 -10.32 -5.03
C GLU A 84 3.20 -9.98 -3.53
N ILE A 85 2.00 -9.89 -2.95
CA ILE A 85 1.84 -9.73 -1.50
C ILE A 85 2.33 -11.01 -0.79
N GLU A 86 1.97 -12.19 -1.30
CA GLU A 86 2.37 -13.48 -0.72
C GLU A 86 3.88 -13.67 -0.76
N LYS A 87 4.56 -13.26 -1.83
CA LYS A 87 6.02 -13.27 -1.90
C LYS A 87 6.65 -12.41 -0.80
N ILE A 88 6.13 -11.20 -0.57
CA ILE A 88 6.61 -10.38 0.55
C ILE A 88 6.29 -11.04 1.89
N ALA A 89 5.11 -11.64 2.04
CA ALA A 89 4.69 -12.31 3.28
C ALA A 89 5.50 -13.57 3.62
N THR A 90 6.11 -14.20 2.63
CA THR A 90 6.90 -15.43 2.79
C THR A 90 8.41 -15.18 2.80
N GLU A 91 8.90 -14.40 1.85
CA GLU A 91 10.33 -14.19 1.59
C GLU A 91 10.84 -12.85 2.16
N GLY A 92 9.93 -11.93 2.47
CA GLY A 92 10.25 -10.55 2.81
C GLY A 92 10.42 -9.65 1.58
N PRO A 93 10.56 -8.32 1.81
CA PRO A 93 10.82 -7.37 0.75
C PRO A 93 12.28 -7.43 0.27
N GLU A 94 12.55 -6.99 -0.94
CA GLU A 94 13.91 -6.84 -1.44
C GLU A 94 14.67 -5.78 -0.64
N ALA A 95 15.85 -6.14 -0.14
CA ALA A 95 16.66 -5.25 0.69
C ALA A 95 17.02 -3.93 -0.01
N LYS A 96 17.29 -3.99 -1.32
CA LYS A 96 17.60 -2.82 -2.13
C LYS A 96 16.42 -1.85 -2.15
N ASP A 97 15.21 -2.34 -2.43
CA ASP A 97 14.00 -1.51 -2.53
C ASP A 97 13.70 -0.80 -1.20
N ILE A 98 13.88 -1.49 -0.08
CA ILE A 98 13.66 -0.90 1.25
C ILE A 98 14.73 0.14 1.59
N ASN A 99 15.99 -0.10 1.26
CA ASN A 99 17.06 0.87 1.54
C ASN A 99 16.89 2.14 0.69
N ASP A 100 16.60 2.00 -0.61
CA ASP A 100 16.32 3.12 -1.49
C ASP A 100 15.08 3.92 -1.01
N SER A 101 14.05 3.21 -0.53
CA SER A 101 12.85 3.82 0.05
C SER A 101 13.15 4.61 1.32
N ARG A 102 14.00 4.10 2.21
CA ARG A 102 14.41 4.82 3.44
C ARG A 102 15.15 6.11 3.12
N GLU A 103 16.14 6.05 2.23
CA GLU A 103 16.89 7.24 1.82
C GLU A 103 15.96 8.30 1.23
N TYR A 104 15.06 7.89 0.36
CA TYR A 104 14.04 8.79 -0.19
C TYR A 104 13.16 9.42 0.88
N LEU A 105 12.64 8.62 1.82
CA LEU A 105 11.73 9.07 2.87
C LEU A 105 12.40 10.02 3.86
N VAL A 106 13.65 9.76 4.24
CA VAL A 106 14.43 10.67 5.11
C VAL A 106 14.61 12.03 4.42
N LYS A 107 15.00 12.02 3.15
CA LYS A 107 15.13 13.24 2.36
C LYS A 107 13.81 14.00 2.21
N GLN A 108 12.74 13.27 1.92
CA GLN A 108 11.39 13.86 1.79
C GLN A 108 10.89 14.43 3.11
N PHE A 109 11.14 13.76 4.23
CA PHE A 109 10.73 14.24 5.55
C PHE A 109 11.28 15.64 5.85
N THR A 110 12.57 15.88 5.57
CA THR A 110 13.19 17.19 5.74
C THR A 110 12.49 18.27 4.91
N ASN A 111 12.23 17.98 3.62
CA ASN A 111 11.54 18.91 2.74
C ASN A 111 10.08 19.17 3.18
N THR A 112 9.43 18.13 3.72
CA THR A 112 8.04 18.21 4.16
C THR A 112 7.87 19.16 5.35
N LEU A 113 8.86 19.27 6.23
CA LEU A 113 8.85 20.16 7.38
C LEU A 113 8.93 21.67 7.01
N GLU A 114 9.27 22.00 5.77
CA GLU A 114 9.22 23.38 5.27
C GLU A 114 7.80 23.82 4.90
N ASN A 115 6.83 22.90 4.85
CA ASN A 115 5.46 23.16 4.42
C ASN A 115 4.52 23.38 5.62
N ASN A 116 3.84 24.53 5.66
CA ASN A 116 2.90 24.89 6.72
C ASN A 116 1.71 23.91 6.82
N GLY A 117 1.23 23.37 5.70
CA GLY A 117 0.17 22.37 5.67
C GLY A 117 0.56 21.08 6.40
N THR A 118 1.82 20.68 6.28
CA THR A 118 2.38 19.55 7.04
C THR A 118 2.32 19.79 8.54
N TRP A 119 2.77 20.96 9.00
CA TRP A 119 2.71 21.32 10.41
C TRP A 119 1.29 21.31 10.94
N PHE A 120 0.34 21.85 10.18
CA PHE A 120 -1.06 21.83 10.55
C PHE A 120 -1.58 20.39 10.72
N GLY A 121 -1.29 19.50 9.75
CA GLY A 121 -1.67 18.10 9.82
C GLY A 121 -1.05 17.36 11.02
N LEU A 122 0.22 17.60 11.30
CA LEU A 122 0.93 16.98 12.44
C LEU A 122 0.40 17.44 13.79
N ILE A 123 0.06 18.74 13.92
CA ILE A 123 -0.55 19.30 15.14
C ILE A 123 -1.96 18.74 15.33
N ASP A 124 -2.77 18.67 14.27
CA ASP A 124 -4.12 18.08 14.32
C ASP A 124 -4.04 16.60 14.73
N ASP A 125 -3.14 15.85 14.13
CA ASP A 125 -2.91 14.43 14.43
C ASP A 125 -2.48 14.23 15.90
N TYR A 126 -1.56 15.07 16.38
CA TYR A 126 -1.17 15.06 17.80
C TYR A 126 -2.35 15.37 18.74
N ASN A 127 -3.17 16.37 18.39
CA ASN A 127 -4.32 16.74 19.21
C ASN A 127 -5.38 15.64 19.26
N ARG A 128 -5.61 14.94 18.15
CA ARG A 128 -6.60 13.85 18.04
C ARG A 128 -6.14 12.56 18.69
N HIS A 129 -4.89 12.17 18.47
CA HIS A 129 -4.38 10.83 18.78
C HIS A 129 -3.35 10.81 19.90
N LYS A 130 -2.86 11.99 20.34
CA LYS A 130 -1.79 12.14 21.34
C LYS A 130 -0.50 11.40 20.95
N GLN A 131 -0.28 11.23 19.65
CA GLN A 131 0.91 10.62 19.09
C GLN A 131 1.80 11.69 18.46
N ASN A 132 3.06 11.73 18.87
CA ASN A 132 4.05 12.58 18.22
C ASN A 132 4.68 11.82 17.05
N LEU A 133 4.16 12.05 15.84
CA LEU A 133 4.65 11.40 14.62
C LEU A 133 5.95 12.02 14.08
N LEU A 134 6.47 13.09 14.71
CA LEU A 134 7.75 13.70 14.36
C LEU A 134 8.90 13.13 15.19
N ALA A 135 8.62 12.82 16.46
CA ALA A 135 9.65 12.36 17.38
C ALA A 135 10.26 11.06 16.86
N ASP A 136 11.58 11.06 16.76
CA ASP A 136 12.36 9.89 16.31
C ASP A 136 11.99 9.35 14.91
N TYR A 137 11.46 10.20 14.00
CA TYR A 137 11.00 9.76 12.67
C TYR A 137 12.07 8.96 11.93
N GLU A 138 13.26 9.52 11.75
CA GLU A 138 14.35 8.87 11.03
C GLU A 138 14.87 7.63 11.78
N LYS A 139 15.06 7.74 13.10
CA LYS A 139 15.51 6.63 13.94
C LYS A 139 14.52 5.46 13.87
N THR A 140 13.23 5.73 13.95
CA THR A 140 12.18 4.69 13.86
C THR A 140 12.21 4.06 12.48
N LEU A 141 12.21 4.87 11.41
CA LEU A 141 12.23 4.40 10.03
C LEU A 141 13.43 3.47 9.76
N ASN A 142 14.62 3.85 10.21
CA ASN A 142 15.84 3.07 10.02
C ASN A 142 15.91 1.81 10.88
N SER A 143 15.11 1.73 11.95
CA SER A 143 15.06 0.57 12.84
C SER A 143 14.01 -0.48 12.45
N ILE A 144 13.12 -0.20 11.50
CA ILE A 144 12.13 -1.17 11.01
C ILE A 144 12.89 -2.29 10.29
N THR A 145 12.62 -3.53 10.64
CA THR A 145 13.28 -4.70 10.03
C THR A 145 12.52 -5.20 8.79
N TYR A 146 13.17 -5.99 7.95
CA TYR A 146 12.52 -6.67 6.83
C TYR A 146 11.47 -7.67 7.33
N ASP A 147 11.71 -8.30 8.48
CA ASP A 147 10.76 -9.21 9.11
C ASP A 147 9.46 -8.50 9.52
N GLU A 148 9.53 -7.27 10.02
CA GLU A 148 8.34 -6.49 10.36
C GLU A 148 7.48 -6.18 9.12
N ILE A 149 8.12 -5.90 7.98
CA ILE A 149 7.40 -5.66 6.72
C ILE A 149 6.78 -6.97 6.20
N ARG A 150 7.54 -8.07 6.26
CA ARG A 150 7.05 -9.42 5.93
C ARG A 150 5.84 -9.80 6.80
N ASP A 151 5.98 -9.64 8.11
CA ASP A 151 4.95 -10.04 9.07
C ASP A 151 3.68 -9.18 8.93
N LEU A 152 3.81 -7.91 8.54
CA LEU A 152 2.67 -7.06 8.22
C LEU A 152 1.96 -7.54 6.94
N ALA A 153 2.68 -7.85 5.87
CA ALA A 153 2.11 -8.41 4.64
C ALA A 153 1.38 -9.73 4.94
N LYS A 154 2.02 -10.61 5.72
CA LYS A 154 1.42 -11.86 6.17
C LYS A 154 0.15 -11.63 6.98
N LYS A 155 0.16 -10.68 7.91
CA LYS A 155 -1.00 -10.34 8.75
C LYS A 155 -2.18 -9.85 7.91
N LEU A 156 -1.93 -9.04 6.89
CA LEU A 156 -2.97 -8.54 5.97
C LEU A 156 -3.61 -9.69 5.16
N LEU A 157 -2.82 -10.68 4.72
CA LEU A 157 -3.35 -11.85 4.02
C LEU A 157 -4.09 -12.81 4.97
N ASP A 158 -3.48 -13.14 6.11
CA ASP A 158 -4.03 -14.12 7.07
C ASP A 158 -5.29 -13.63 7.79
N SER A 159 -5.53 -12.31 7.80
CA SER A 159 -6.75 -11.74 8.40
C SER A 159 -8.03 -12.25 7.74
N GLY A 160 -7.96 -12.67 6.47
CA GLY A 160 -9.12 -13.06 5.68
C GLY A 160 -10.07 -11.89 5.34
N ASN A 161 -9.73 -10.66 5.74
CA ASN A 161 -10.54 -9.47 5.48
C ASN A 161 -10.09 -8.82 4.17
N VAL A 162 -10.53 -9.41 3.06
CA VAL A 162 -10.25 -8.92 1.71
C VAL A 162 -11.56 -8.59 1.01
N ILE A 163 -11.64 -7.39 0.46
CA ILE A 163 -12.75 -6.98 -0.41
C ILE A 163 -12.16 -6.79 -1.81
N GLN A 164 -12.72 -7.50 -2.78
CA GLN A 164 -12.43 -7.30 -4.20
C GLN A 164 -13.68 -6.76 -4.89
N VAL A 165 -13.51 -5.71 -5.67
CA VAL A 165 -14.57 -5.14 -6.51
C VAL A 165 -14.04 -5.04 -7.93
N THR A 166 -14.71 -5.72 -8.85
CA THR A 166 -14.46 -5.65 -10.28
C THR A 166 -15.59 -4.88 -10.96
N MET A 167 -15.29 -3.74 -11.55
CA MET A 167 -16.25 -2.97 -12.35
C MET A 167 -16.00 -3.26 -13.83
N ARG A 168 -16.97 -3.87 -14.49
CA ARG A 168 -16.95 -4.19 -15.92
C ARG A 168 -17.91 -3.26 -16.68
N PRO A 169 -17.67 -2.98 -17.98
CA PRO A 169 -18.64 -2.26 -18.79
C PRO A 169 -19.93 -3.08 -18.90
N GLU A 170 -21.06 -2.38 -19.03
CA GLU A 170 -22.33 -3.03 -19.32
C GLU A 170 -22.27 -3.74 -20.68
N ALA A 171 -22.73 -4.99 -20.76
CA ALA A 171 -22.80 -5.71 -22.01
C ALA A 171 -23.69 -4.94 -22.99
N GLN A 172 -23.13 -4.57 -24.15
CA GLN A 172 -23.95 -3.98 -25.21
C GLN A 172 -24.92 -5.05 -25.71
N PRO A 173 -26.23 -4.75 -25.86
CA PRO A 173 -27.15 -5.68 -26.50
C PRO A 173 -26.64 -5.97 -27.92
N GLU A 174 -26.57 -7.26 -28.27
CA GLU A 174 -26.28 -7.67 -29.66
C GLU A 174 -27.29 -6.95 -30.55
N THR A 175 -26.84 -6.03 -31.37
CA THR A 175 -27.67 -5.51 -32.47
C THR A 175 -27.68 -6.59 -33.55
N ASP A 176 -28.77 -7.38 -33.58
CA ASP A 176 -29.05 -8.25 -34.72
C ASP A 176 -29.14 -7.37 -35.99
N GLU A 177 -28.14 -7.47 -36.87
CA GLU A 177 -28.19 -7.01 -38.25
C GLU A 177 -28.85 -8.06 -39.16
#